data_ed677cba7118c8a1eb4ea3b5583430d5
#
_entry.id   ed677cba7118c8a1eb4ea3b5583430d5
#
_cell.length_a   1.000
_cell.length_b   1.000
_cell.length_c   1.000
_cell.angle_alpha   90.00
_cell.angle_beta   90.00
_cell.angle_gamma   90.00
#
_symmetry.space_group_name_H-M   'P 1'
#
loop_
_entity.id
_entity.type
_entity.pdbx_description
1 polymer ?
#
loop_
_entity_poly.entity_id
_entity_poly.type
_entity_poly.pdbx_seq_one_letter_code
_entity_poly.pdbx_strand_id
1 'polypeptide(L)'
;MSEEFLQALRREEAEPRVPIRDWALELKKSVVPFPDFEKLAIRARAPLMGEWFLEGDLGFVFAPRGVGKTWFGLALAVALAEGRSLWTWTVPRARRVLYVDGEMAYDA
;
A
#
# COMPACT_ATOMS: atom_id res chain seq x y z
N MET A 1 -9.95 -28.30 -14.58
CA MET A 1 -10.52 -27.29 -13.67
C MET A 1 -11.59 -27.94 -12.83
N SER A 2 -11.56 -27.78 -11.54
CA SER A 2 -12.57 -28.34 -10.64
C SER A 2 -13.91 -27.58 -10.77
N GLU A 3 -15.03 -28.27 -10.52
CA GLU A 3 -16.34 -27.63 -10.49
C GLU A 3 -16.43 -26.53 -9.41
N GLU A 4 -15.73 -26.71 -8.28
CA GLU A 4 -15.64 -25.71 -7.22
C GLU A 4 -15.04 -24.40 -7.68
N PHE A 5 -13.99 -24.47 -8.51
CA PHE A 5 -13.37 -23.28 -9.10
C PHE A 5 -14.31 -22.56 -10.06
N LEU A 6 -15.02 -23.30 -10.91
CA LEU A 6 -16.02 -22.75 -11.84
C LEU A 6 -17.21 -22.13 -11.09
N GLN A 7 -17.64 -22.74 -10.00
CA GLN A 7 -18.69 -22.21 -9.14
C GLN A 7 -18.24 -20.93 -8.43
N ALA A 8 -16.98 -20.86 -7.98
CA ALA A 8 -16.41 -19.66 -7.39
C ALA A 8 -16.38 -18.50 -8.40
N LEU A 9 -15.95 -18.74 -9.63
CA LEU A 9 -15.96 -17.75 -10.72
C LEU A 9 -17.38 -17.27 -11.03
N ARG A 10 -18.36 -18.17 -11.08
CA ARG A 10 -19.77 -17.80 -11.33
C ARG A 10 -20.36 -17.01 -10.16
N ARG A 11 -19.92 -17.24 -8.93
CA ARG A 11 -20.33 -16.44 -7.77
C ARG A 11 -19.77 -15.02 -7.85
N GLU A 12 -18.53 -14.87 -8.26
CA GLU A 12 -17.92 -13.55 -8.50
C GLU A 12 -18.66 -12.77 -9.61
N GLU A 13 -19.08 -13.47 -10.67
CA GLU A 13 -19.86 -12.84 -11.74
C GLU A 13 -21.29 -12.49 -11.31
N ALA A 14 -21.86 -13.23 -10.36
CA ALA A 14 -23.22 -13.04 -9.88
C ALA A 14 -23.29 -12.04 -8.69
N GLU A 15 -22.17 -11.73 -8.03
CA GLU A 15 -22.14 -10.65 -7.06
C GLU A 15 -22.49 -9.33 -7.75
N PRO A 16 -23.44 -8.55 -7.15
CA PRO A 16 -23.76 -7.26 -7.72
C PRO A 16 -22.47 -6.44 -7.76
N ARG A 17 -21.98 -6.18 -8.96
CA ARG A 17 -20.86 -5.25 -9.16
C ARG A 17 -21.23 -4.00 -8.38
N VAL A 18 -20.37 -3.59 -7.47
CA VAL A 18 -20.50 -2.29 -6.82
C VAL A 18 -20.85 -1.30 -7.92
N PRO A 19 -22.01 -0.61 -7.85
CA PRO A 19 -22.43 0.27 -8.91
C PRO A 19 -21.26 1.18 -9.24
N ILE A 20 -20.96 1.29 -10.54
CA ILE A 20 -19.91 2.21 -11.03
C ILE A 20 -20.27 3.55 -10.40
N ARG A 21 -19.52 3.95 -9.38
CA ARG A 21 -19.71 5.24 -8.75
C ARG A 21 -19.71 6.26 -9.87
N ASP A 22 -20.71 7.11 -9.88
CA ASP A 22 -20.69 8.24 -10.80
C ASP A 22 -19.48 9.10 -10.42
N TRP A 23 -18.34 8.76 -11.01
CA TRP A 23 -17.06 9.41 -10.75
C TRP A 23 -17.12 10.92 -11.05
N ALA A 24 -17.96 11.34 -12.00
CA ALA A 24 -18.15 12.75 -12.30
C ALA A 24 -18.83 13.50 -11.16
N LEU A 25 -19.81 12.88 -10.51
CA LEU A 25 -20.46 13.44 -9.34
C LEU A 25 -19.53 13.42 -8.12
N GLU A 26 -18.79 12.33 -7.92
CA GLU A 26 -17.79 12.24 -6.86
C GLU A 26 -16.68 13.29 -7.04
N LEU A 27 -16.23 13.48 -8.29
CA LEU A 27 -15.25 14.51 -8.61
C LEU A 27 -15.77 15.91 -8.31
N LYS A 28 -17.00 16.20 -8.69
CA LYS A 28 -17.65 17.51 -8.38
C LYS A 28 -17.73 17.77 -6.88
N LYS A 29 -18.06 16.72 -6.09
CA LYS A 29 -18.09 16.83 -4.62
C LYS A 29 -16.71 17.02 -4.01
N SER A 30 -15.66 16.59 -4.71
CA SER A 30 -14.26 16.73 -4.26
C SER A 30 -13.68 18.10 -4.57
N VAL A 31 -14.33 18.87 -5.43
CA VAL A 31 -13.87 20.24 -5.77
C VAL A 31 -14.20 21.17 -4.61
N VAL A 32 -13.16 21.74 -4.01
CA VAL A 32 -13.28 22.65 -2.89
C VAL A 32 -12.86 24.05 -3.37
N PRO A 33 -13.71 25.06 -3.22
CA PRO A 33 -13.33 26.46 -3.50
C PRO A 33 -12.13 26.88 -2.64
N PHE A 34 -11.27 27.73 -3.19
CA PHE A 34 -10.05 28.15 -2.50
C PHE A 34 -10.28 28.72 -1.09
N PRO A 35 -11.30 29.57 -0.83
CA PRO A 35 -11.57 30.05 0.53
C PRO A 35 -11.92 28.95 1.53
N ASP A 36 -12.57 27.87 1.05
CA ASP A 36 -12.92 26.73 1.88
C ASP A 36 -11.72 25.79 2.04
N PHE A 37 -10.85 25.72 1.03
CA PHE A 37 -9.62 24.94 1.08
C PHE A 37 -8.68 25.41 2.19
N GLU A 38 -8.56 26.71 2.40
CA GLU A 38 -7.75 27.27 3.50
C GLU A 38 -8.24 26.86 4.89
N LYS A 39 -9.54 26.55 5.00
CA LYS A 39 -10.19 26.15 6.26
C LYS A 39 -10.17 24.64 6.50
N LEU A 40 -9.72 23.85 5.51
CA LEU A 40 -9.66 22.41 5.64
C LEU A 40 -8.61 22.02 6.67
N ALA A 41 -9.05 21.30 7.71
CA ALA A 41 -8.13 20.63 8.63
C ALA A 41 -7.48 19.44 7.92
N ILE A 42 -6.30 19.64 7.34
CA ILE A 42 -5.54 18.56 6.73
C ILE A 42 -4.96 17.71 7.85
N ARG A 43 -5.42 16.46 7.92
CA ARG A 43 -4.88 15.49 8.87
C ARG A 43 -3.42 15.21 8.54
N ALA A 44 -2.53 15.40 9.49
CA ALA A 44 -1.13 14.98 9.36
C ALA A 44 -1.07 13.47 9.10
N ARG A 45 -0.25 13.07 8.12
CA ARG A 45 -0.02 11.65 7.82
C ARG A 45 0.83 11.02 8.91
N ALA A 46 0.43 9.84 9.36
CA ALA A 46 1.16 9.15 10.41
C ALA A 46 2.50 8.59 9.89
N PRO A 47 3.57 8.68 10.67
CA PRO A 47 4.85 8.09 10.29
C PRO A 47 4.77 6.55 10.33
N LEU A 48 5.31 5.91 9.30
CA LEU A 48 5.52 4.48 9.24
C LEU A 48 6.93 4.11 9.74
N MET A 49 7.92 4.85 9.30
CA MET A 49 9.32 4.64 9.67
C MET A 49 10.08 5.97 9.66
N GLY A 50 10.68 6.32 10.76
CA GLY A 50 11.37 7.58 10.92
C GLY A 50 10.49 8.78 10.57
N GLU A 51 11.10 9.84 10.11
CA GLU A 51 10.40 11.04 9.65
C GLU A 51 10.21 11.10 8.14
N TRP A 52 10.77 10.12 7.42
CA TRP A 52 10.88 10.15 5.97
C TRP A 52 9.85 9.27 5.26
N PHE A 53 9.26 8.27 5.93
CA PHE A 53 8.30 7.35 5.33
C PHE A 53 6.97 7.41 6.09
N LEU A 54 5.99 8.01 5.46
CA LEU A 54 4.68 8.30 6.04
C LEU A 54 3.59 7.48 5.37
N GLU A 55 2.44 7.36 5.99
CA GLU A 55 1.25 6.75 5.37
C GLU A 55 0.91 7.42 4.04
N GLY A 56 0.70 6.61 3.00
CA GLY A 56 0.39 7.08 1.64
C GLY A 56 1.60 7.46 0.80
N ASP A 57 2.82 7.33 1.31
CA ASP A 57 4.02 7.56 0.51
C ASP A 57 4.27 6.43 -0.49
N LEU A 58 4.83 6.80 -1.62
CA LEU A 58 5.37 5.91 -2.63
C LEU A 58 6.87 6.15 -2.73
N GLY A 59 7.65 5.10 -2.73
CA GLY A 59 9.10 5.20 -2.85
C GLY A 59 9.68 4.16 -3.79
N PHE A 60 10.88 4.43 -4.26
CA PHE A 60 11.65 3.53 -5.11
C PHE A 60 13.06 3.37 -4.55
N VAL A 61 13.58 2.16 -4.65
CA VAL A 61 14.97 1.84 -4.29
C VAL A 61 15.71 1.45 -5.54
N PHE A 62 16.75 2.21 -5.86
CA PHE A 62 17.60 1.97 -7.01
C PHE A 62 18.99 1.55 -6.55
N ALA A 63 19.50 0.47 -7.11
CA ALA A 63 20.88 0.06 -6.91
C ALA A 63 21.29 -0.92 -8.02
N PRO A 64 22.59 -1.04 -8.34
CA PRO A 64 23.09 -2.08 -9.23
C PRO A 64 22.75 -3.48 -8.72
N ARG A 65 22.81 -4.47 -9.60
CA ARG A 65 22.65 -5.87 -9.22
C ARG A 65 23.63 -6.29 -8.13
N GLY A 66 23.17 -7.11 -7.20
CA GLY A 66 24.02 -7.70 -6.16
C GLY A 66 24.36 -6.79 -4.98
N VAL A 67 23.80 -5.59 -4.91
CA VAL A 67 24.05 -4.64 -3.81
C VAL A 67 23.19 -4.94 -2.56
N GLY A 68 22.17 -5.80 -2.69
CA GLY A 68 21.34 -6.19 -1.56
C GLY A 68 19.99 -5.47 -1.49
N LYS A 69 19.44 -5.00 -2.63
CA LYS A 69 18.10 -4.37 -2.67
C LYS A 69 17.00 -5.22 -2.07
N THR A 70 17.01 -6.52 -2.40
CA THR A 70 16.02 -7.48 -1.88
C THR A 70 16.11 -7.61 -0.36
N TRP A 71 17.32 -7.73 0.16
CA TRP A 71 17.54 -7.77 1.61
C TRP A 71 17.11 -6.48 2.32
N PHE A 72 17.35 -5.34 1.69
CA PHE A 72 16.88 -4.07 2.20
C PHE A 72 15.35 -4.00 2.26
N GLY A 73 14.67 -4.41 1.17
CA GLY A 73 13.21 -4.47 1.12
C GLY A 73 12.62 -5.42 2.16
N LEU A 74 13.22 -6.59 2.35
CA LEU A 74 12.81 -7.56 3.38
C LEU A 74 13.04 -6.99 4.78
N ALA A 75 14.17 -6.33 5.03
CA ALA A 75 14.46 -5.71 6.31
C ALA A 75 13.44 -4.61 6.66
N LEU A 76 13.06 -3.78 5.69
CA LEU A 76 12.00 -2.79 5.85
C LEU A 76 10.66 -3.46 6.19
N ALA A 77 10.29 -4.49 5.43
CA ALA A 77 9.04 -5.21 5.61
C ALA A 77 8.94 -5.84 7.01
N VAL A 78 9.99 -6.49 7.47
CA VAL A 78 10.05 -7.12 8.80
C VAL A 78 10.02 -6.07 9.90
N ALA A 79 10.78 -5.00 9.78
CA ALA A 79 10.79 -3.92 10.76
C ALA A 79 9.40 -3.27 10.92
N LEU A 80 8.72 -3.01 9.82
CA LEU A 80 7.34 -2.48 9.84
C LEU A 80 6.35 -3.48 10.41
N ALA A 81 6.48 -4.77 10.08
CA ALA A 81 5.57 -5.80 10.57
C ALA A 81 5.71 -6.05 12.06
N GLU A 82 6.93 -5.99 12.58
CA GLU A 82 7.23 -6.19 14.00
C GLU A 82 7.13 -4.92 14.84
N GLY A 83 7.06 -3.75 14.22
CA GLY A 83 7.11 -2.48 14.93
C GLY A 83 8.47 -2.23 15.59
N ARG A 84 9.54 -2.73 14.96
CA ARG A 84 10.91 -2.65 15.47
C ARG A 84 11.71 -1.64 14.64
N SER A 85 12.48 -0.81 15.32
CA SER A 85 13.37 0.13 14.65
C SER A 85 14.36 -0.58 13.74
N LEU A 86 14.63 0.04 12.60
CA LEU A 86 15.65 -0.38 11.66
C LEU A 86 16.74 0.68 11.63
N TRP A 87 17.94 0.31 12.09
CA TRP A 87 19.04 1.25 12.32
C TRP A 87 18.60 2.43 13.18
N THR A 88 18.73 3.65 12.68
CA THR A 88 18.31 4.88 13.35
C THR A 88 16.85 5.25 13.13
N TRP A 89 16.14 4.52 12.28
CA TRP A 89 14.76 4.79 11.95
C TRP A 89 13.81 4.10 12.89
N THR A 90 13.04 4.87 13.61
CA THR A 90 12.03 4.36 14.54
C THR A 90 10.78 3.93 13.78
N VAL A 91 10.20 2.82 14.21
CA VAL A 91 8.90 2.35 13.74
C VAL A 91 7.92 2.51 14.90
N PRO A 92 7.00 3.49 14.87
CA PRO A 92 6.14 3.81 15.99
C PRO A 92 5.22 2.68 16.43
N ARG A 93 4.76 1.88 15.47
CA ARG A 93 3.92 0.71 15.75
C ARG A 93 3.98 -0.32 14.61
N ALA A 94 3.70 -1.57 14.96
CA ALA A 94 3.58 -2.66 13.99
C ALA A 94 2.47 -2.39 12.96
N ARG A 95 2.74 -2.76 11.71
CA ARG A 95 1.81 -2.61 10.59
C ARG A 95 1.70 -3.94 9.83
N ARG A 96 0.56 -4.18 9.21
CA ARG A 96 0.44 -5.28 8.25
C ARG A 96 1.18 -4.92 6.98
N VAL A 97 2.01 -5.82 6.50
CA VAL A 97 2.83 -5.62 5.31
C VAL A 97 2.52 -6.72 4.30
N LEU A 98 2.29 -6.33 3.07
CA LEU A 98 2.26 -7.25 1.93
C LEU A 98 3.55 -7.07 1.15
N TYR A 99 4.31 -8.15 1.04
CA TYR A 99 5.52 -8.18 0.23
C TYR A 99 5.29 -9.02 -1.02
N VAL A 100 5.51 -8.42 -2.19
CA VAL A 100 5.35 -9.10 -3.48
C VAL A 100 6.70 -9.16 -4.16
N ASP A 101 7.18 -10.37 -4.43
CA ASP A 101 8.42 -10.60 -5.14
C ASP A 101 8.11 -11.26 -6.50
N GLY A 102 8.44 -10.56 -7.58
CA GLY A 102 8.27 -11.05 -8.96
C GLY A 102 9.57 -11.55 -9.61
N GLU A 103 10.70 -11.46 -8.91
CA GLU A 103 12.02 -11.77 -9.47
C GLU A 103 12.59 -13.11 -9.00
N MET A 104 12.14 -13.63 -7.85
CA MET A 104 12.61 -14.92 -7.37
C MET A 104 11.97 -16.05 -8.18
N ALA A 105 12.80 -16.82 -8.88
CA ALA A 105 12.39 -18.10 -9.43
C ALA A 105 12.11 -19.06 -8.24
N TYR A 106 10.91 -19.59 -8.19
CA TYR A 106 10.66 -20.77 -7.39
C TYR A 106 11.24 -21.96 -8.16
N ASP A 107 12.39 -22.42 -7.77
CA ASP A 107 12.85 -23.73 -8.17
C ASP A 107 11.95 -24.76 -7.47
N ALA A 108 11.08 -25.32 -8.29
CA ALA A 108 10.20 -26.38 -7.86
C ALA A 108 11.00 -27.67 -7.53
#